data_27eb3900f00537c588cadbd67c4edd9e
#
_entry.id   27eb3900f00537c588cadbd67c4edd9e
#
_cell.length_a   1.000
_cell.length_b   1.000
_cell.length_c   1.000
_cell.angle_alpha   90.00
_cell.angle_beta   90.00
_cell.angle_gamma   90.00
#
_symmetry.space_group_name_H-M   'P 1'
#
loop_
_entity.id
_entity.type
_entity.pdbx_description
1 polymer ?
#
loop_
_entity_poly.entity_id
_entity_poly.type
_entity_poly.pdbx_seq_one_letter_code
_entity_poly.pdbx_strand_id
1 'polypeptide(L)'
;MTAPNPIDLSHKLALDAMLLKLSGVEAGDMTGLLAYFVGKKMFACICNGGVGVRLPAAEAANLQFSKNNVVAFEPKGRKSTREWIQINHENSADYEQDLEIFQASIAFVRATKN
;
A
#
# COMPACT_ATOMS: atom_id res chain seq x y z
N MET A 1 -18.93 13.52 -5.52
CA MET A 1 -17.52 13.12 -5.37
C MET A 1 -16.93 13.76 -4.14
N THR A 2 -16.36 12.94 -3.29
CA THR A 2 -15.76 13.43 -2.06
C THR A 2 -14.28 13.70 -2.27
N ALA A 3 -13.82 14.85 -1.77
CA ALA A 3 -12.40 15.14 -1.77
C ALA A 3 -11.68 14.18 -0.83
N PRO A 4 -10.42 13.82 -1.09
CA PRO A 4 -9.64 13.04 -0.16
C PRO A 4 -9.54 13.81 1.16
N ASN A 5 -9.54 13.09 2.29
CA ASN A 5 -9.35 13.78 3.54
C ASN A 5 -7.90 14.25 3.69
N PRO A 6 -7.61 15.24 4.56
CA PRO A 6 -6.25 15.78 4.69
C PRO A 6 -5.21 14.74 5.09
N ILE A 7 -5.60 13.73 5.86
CA ILE A 7 -4.67 12.66 6.26
C ILE A 7 -4.23 11.87 5.02
N ASP A 8 -5.17 11.52 4.15
CA ASP A 8 -4.83 10.77 2.93
C ASP A 8 -3.95 11.58 1.98
N LEU A 9 -4.19 12.90 1.89
CA LEU A 9 -3.32 13.76 1.08
C LEU A 9 -1.91 13.84 1.64
N SER A 10 -1.78 13.92 2.95
CA SER A 10 -0.46 13.92 3.59
C SER A 10 0.29 12.62 3.33
N HIS A 11 -0.41 11.50 3.44
CA HIS A 11 0.18 10.19 3.15
C HIS A 11 0.57 10.08 1.69
N LYS A 12 -0.27 10.58 0.79
CA LYS A 12 0.04 10.57 -0.64
C LYS A 12 1.32 11.33 -0.95
N LEU A 13 1.50 12.51 -0.38
CA LEU A 13 2.71 13.30 -0.62
C LEU A 13 3.96 12.55 -0.15
N ALA A 14 3.91 11.95 1.04
CA ALA A 14 5.03 11.20 1.58
C ALA A 14 5.33 9.96 0.75
N LEU A 15 4.29 9.22 0.37
CA LEU A 15 4.43 8.00 -0.42
C LEU A 15 4.89 8.30 -1.84
N ASP A 16 4.38 9.37 -2.46
CA ASP A 16 4.87 9.79 -3.77
C ASP A 16 6.38 10.08 -3.72
N ALA A 17 6.82 10.81 -2.71
CA ALA A 17 8.22 11.16 -2.58
C ALA A 17 9.13 9.94 -2.44
N MET A 18 8.62 8.87 -1.84
CA MET A 18 9.38 7.65 -1.60
C MET A 18 9.22 6.64 -2.72
N LEU A 19 7.98 6.36 -3.13
CA LEU A 19 7.70 5.26 -4.04
C LEU A 19 7.96 5.59 -5.50
N LEU A 20 7.70 6.83 -5.92
CA LEU A 20 7.89 7.19 -7.32
C LEU A 20 9.37 7.26 -7.74
N LYS A 21 10.27 7.23 -6.78
CA LYS A 21 11.71 7.10 -7.06
C LYS A 21 12.11 5.68 -7.42
N LEU A 22 11.27 4.71 -7.09
CA LEU A 22 11.58 3.31 -7.35
C LEU A 22 11.31 2.97 -8.81
N SER A 23 12.14 2.11 -9.37
CA SER A 23 12.06 1.77 -10.78
C SER A 23 10.72 1.14 -11.15
N GLY A 24 10.07 1.72 -12.17
CA GLY A 24 8.82 1.16 -12.71
C GLY A 24 7.56 1.45 -11.92
N VAL A 25 7.65 2.24 -10.86
CA VAL A 25 6.49 2.58 -10.04
C VAL A 25 5.75 3.77 -10.64
N GLU A 26 4.43 3.64 -10.77
CA GLU A 26 3.55 4.69 -11.26
C GLU A 26 2.40 4.91 -10.28
N ALA A 27 2.01 6.16 -10.10
CA ALA A 27 0.82 6.49 -9.33
C ALA A 27 -0.38 6.56 -10.24
N GLY A 28 -1.55 6.22 -9.72
CA GLY A 28 -2.78 6.28 -10.50
C GLY A 28 -4.01 6.37 -9.62
N ASP A 29 -5.15 6.54 -10.26
CA ASP A 29 -6.44 6.61 -9.59
C ASP A 29 -7.31 5.50 -10.16
N MET A 30 -7.76 4.59 -9.30
CA MET A 30 -8.65 3.52 -9.71
C MET A 30 -10.00 3.73 -9.04
N THR A 31 -10.95 4.29 -9.78
CA THR A 31 -12.31 4.57 -9.31
C THR A 31 -12.33 5.39 -8.00
N GLY A 32 -11.50 6.45 -7.97
CA GLY A 32 -11.42 7.32 -6.79
C GLY A 32 -10.44 6.85 -5.73
N LEU A 33 -9.79 5.71 -5.93
CA LEU A 33 -8.80 5.17 -4.99
C LEU A 33 -7.40 5.53 -5.47
N LEU A 34 -6.66 6.25 -4.64
CA LEU A 34 -5.27 6.60 -4.95
C LEU A 34 -4.41 5.34 -4.79
N ALA A 35 -3.69 4.98 -5.84
CA ALA A 35 -2.99 3.71 -5.87
C ALA A 35 -1.63 3.83 -6.53
N TYR A 36 -0.80 2.81 -6.30
CA TYR A 36 0.52 2.69 -6.91
C TYR A 36 0.62 1.37 -7.65
N PHE A 37 1.24 1.41 -8.80
CA PHE A 37 1.31 0.28 -9.72
C PHE A 37 2.75 -0.01 -10.13
N VAL A 38 3.02 -1.26 -10.39
CA VAL A 38 4.26 -1.69 -11.03
C VAL A 38 3.88 -2.70 -12.11
N GLY A 39 4.35 -2.47 -13.33
CA GLY A 39 3.96 -3.34 -14.46
C GLY A 39 2.45 -3.38 -14.66
N LYS A 40 1.77 -2.26 -14.42
CA LYS A 40 0.30 -2.12 -14.52
C LYS A 40 -0.46 -2.93 -13.46
N LYS A 41 0.22 -3.44 -12.46
CA LYS A 41 -0.42 -4.17 -11.36
C LYS A 41 -0.35 -3.35 -10.10
N MET A 42 -1.48 -3.22 -9.40
CA MET A 42 -1.53 -2.47 -8.15
C MET A 42 -0.81 -3.23 -7.04
N PHE A 43 0.14 -2.56 -6.39
CA PHE A 43 0.82 -3.14 -5.24
C PHE A 43 0.52 -2.39 -3.94
N ALA A 44 0.00 -1.17 -4.02
CA ALA A 44 -0.33 -0.38 -2.83
C ALA A 44 -1.45 0.58 -3.13
N CYS A 45 -2.19 0.97 -2.11
CA CYS A 45 -3.25 1.97 -2.24
C CYS A 45 -3.43 2.71 -0.92
N ILE A 46 -3.85 3.97 -1.00
CA ILE A 46 -4.09 4.79 0.19
C ILE A 46 -5.55 4.66 0.59
N CYS A 47 -5.80 4.32 1.85
CA CYS A 47 -7.17 4.13 2.32
C CYS A 47 -7.27 4.37 3.83
N ASN A 48 -8.34 5.04 4.23
CA ASN A 48 -8.74 5.18 5.64
C ASN A 48 -7.61 5.57 6.60
N GLY A 49 -6.72 6.49 6.16
CA GLY A 49 -5.63 6.95 7.01
C GLY A 49 -4.44 6.02 7.06
N GLY A 50 -4.39 5.03 6.17
CA GLY A 50 -3.27 4.11 6.08
C GLY A 50 -2.97 3.76 4.63
N VAL A 51 -2.15 2.74 4.42
CA VAL A 51 -1.82 2.26 3.10
C VAL A 51 -1.98 0.74 3.01
N GLY A 52 -2.75 0.30 2.01
CA GLY A 52 -2.87 -1.12 1.70
C GLY A 52 -1.66 -1.55 0.89
N VAL A 53 -1.10 -2.71 1.20
CA VAL A 53 0.09 -3.22 0.52
C VAL A 53 -0.10 -4.71 0.24
N ARG A 54 0.24 -5.14 -0.96
CA ARG A 54 0.13 -6.55 -1.35
C ARG A 54 1.46 -7.27 -1.12
N LEU A 55 1.41 -8.37 -0.37
CA LEU A 55 2.59 -9.17 0.00
C LEU A 55 2.25 -10.65 -0.09
N PRO A 56 3.28 -11.52 -0.17
CA PRO A 56 3.00 -12.96 0.00
C PRO A 56 2.26 -13.22 1.31
N ALA A 57 1.34 -14.17 1.29
CA ALA A 57 0.46 -14.43 2.43
C ALA A 57 1.22 -14.66 3.73
N ALA A 58 2.34 -15.38 3.68
CA ALA A 58 3.13 -15.66 4.87
C ALA A 58 3.73 -14.38 5.47
N GLU A 59 4.24 -13.49 4.62
CA GLU A 59 4.79 -12.21 5.08
C GLU A 59 3.71 -11.30 5.62
N ALA A 60 2.56 -11.27 4.95
CA ALA A 60 1.42 -10.47 5.40
C ALA A 60 0.97 -10.91 6.80
N ALA A 61 0.84 -12.21 7.02
CA ALA A 61 0.46 -12.73 8.32
C ALA A 61 1.49 -12.41 9.39
N ASN A 62 2.78 -12.54 9.05
CA ASN A 62 3.86 -12.26 9.99
C ASN A 62 3.86 -10.80 10.44
N LEU A 63 3.64 -9.88 9.50
CA LEU A 63 3.60 -8.45 9.84
C LEU A 63 2.41 -8.11 10.72
N GLN A 64 1.25 -8.71 10.46
CA GLN A 64 0.08 -8.50 11.31
C GLN A 64 0.33 -9.00 12.73
N PHE A 65 1.08 -10.07 12.86
CA PHE A 65 1.40 -10.63 14.17
C PHE A 65 2.45 -9.80 14.90
N SER A 66 3.46 -9.32 14.18
CA SER A 66 4.63 -8.68 14.79
C SER A 66 4.53 -7.16 14.97
N LYS A 67 3.60 -6.50 14.25
CA LYS A 67 3.47 -5.05 14.30
C LYS A 67 2.05 -4.63 14.65
N ASN A 68 1.91 -3.80 15.68
CA ASN A 68 0.60 -3.34 16.15
C ASN A 68 -0.13 -2.46 15.14
N ASN A 69 0.61 -1.78 14.28
CA ASN A 69 0.01 -0.86 13.31
C ASN A 69 -0.28 -1.50 11.96
N VAL A 70 -0.18 -2.82 11.87
CA VAL A 70 -0.49 -3.56 10.64
C VAL A 70 -1.73 -4.42 10.89
N VAL A 71 -2.72 -4.27 10.04
CA VAL A 71 -3.99 -5.00 10.16
C VAL A 71 -4.34 -5.63 8.82
N ALA A 72 -5.31 -6.53 8.84
CA ALA A 72 -5.81 -7.12 7.60
C ALA A 72 -6.48 -6.03 6.75
N PHE A 73 -6.30 -6.09 5.44
CA PHE A 73 -6.91 -5.14 4.53
C PHE A 73 -7.84 -5.86 3.57
N GLU A 74 -9.03 -5.32 3.41
CA GLU A 74 -10.02 -5.84 2.46
C GLU A 74 -10.24 -4.78 1.39
N PRO A 75 -9.69 -4.98 0.18
CA PRO A 75 -9.98 -4.05 -0.91
C PRO A 75 -11.49 -3.99 -1.15
N LYS A 76 -11.99 -2.80 -1.41
CA LYS A 76 -13.41 -2.57 -1.58
C LYS A 76 -13.98 -3.48 -2.66
N GLY A 77 -15.08 -4.15 -2.35
CA GLY A 77 -15.77 -5.00 -3.30
C GLY A 77 -15.16 -6.39 -3.47
N ARG A 78 -14.16 -6.73 -2.68
CA ARG A 78 -13.52 -8.04 -2.75
C ARG A 78 -13.47 -8.67 -1.38
N LYS A 79 -13.50 -10.00 -1.35
CA LYS A 79 -13.23 -10.70 -0.10
C LYS A 79 -11.79 -10.45 0.29
N SER A 80 -11.55 -10.42 1.58
CA SER A 80 -10.20 -10.32 2.10
C SER A 80 -9.33 -11.38 1.46
N THR A 81 -8.19 -10.96 0.93
CA THR A 81 -7.18 -11.88 0.46
C THR A 81 -6.06 -11.86 1.48
N ARG A 82 -5.47 -13.01 1.73
CA ARG A 82 -4.37 -13.11 2.70
C ARG A 82 -3.13 -12.35 2.26
N GLU A 83 -3.13 -11.84 1.03
CA GLU A 83 -2.00 -11.12 0.44
C GLU A 83 -2.06 -9.61 0.66
N TRP A 84 -3.08 -9.11 1.34
CA TRP A 84 -3.21 -7.67 1.56
C TRP A 84 -3.19 -7.34 3.03
N ILE A 85 -2.41 -6.31 3.38
CA ILE A 85 -2.39 -5.73 4.72
C ILE A 85 -2.56 -4.23 4.62
N GLN A 86 -2.92 -3.60 5.74
CA GLN A 86 -2.98 -2.15 5.83
C GLN A 86 -2.01 -1.71 6.92
N ILE A 87 -1.12 -0.78 6.54
CA ILE A 87 -0.16 -0.17 7.48
C ILE A 87 -0.71 1.19 7.86
N ASN A 88 -0.83 1.43 9.16
CA ASN A 88 -1.37 2.68 9.69
C ASN A 88 -0.29 3.47 10.41
N HIS A 89 -0.12 4.73 10.02
CA HIS A 89 0.76 5.67 10.70
C HIS A 89 0.01 6.99 10.90
N GLU A 90 0.13 7.59 12.06
CA GLU A 90 -0.42 8.92 12.29
C GLU A 90 0.41 9.98 11.58
N ASN A 91 1.73 9.79 11.56
CA ASN A 91 2.65 10.70 10.92
C ASN A 91 3.12 10.12 9.60
N SER A 92 2.86 10.84 8.51
CA SER A 92 3.20 10.35 7.17
C SER A 92 4.69 10.13 6.97
N ALA A 93 5.54 10.80 7.71
CA ALA A 93 6.99 10.59 7.62
C ALA A 93 7.41 9.19 8.07
N ASP A 94 6.59 8.53 8.86
CA ASP A 94 6.91 7.20 9.38
C ASP A 94 6.87 6.12 8.29
N TYR A 95 6.27 6.40 7.15
CA TYR A 95 6.26 5.43 6.05
C TYR A 95 7.65 5.14 5.49
N GLU A 96 8.62 6.02 5.72
CA GLU A 96 9.99 5.75 5.30
C GLU A 96 10.56 4.49 5.98
N GLN A 97 10.09 4.18 7.18
CA GLN A 97 10.52 2.99 7.90
C GLN A 97 10.03 1.70 7.23
N ASP A 98 9.04 1.82 6.36
CA ASP A 98 8.43 0.66 5.71
C ASP A 98 8.93 0.45 4.29
N LEU A 99 10.00 1.13 3.90
CA LEU A 99 10.51 1.02 2.52
C LEU A 99 10.76 -0.43 2.12
N GLU A 100 11.34 -1.23 3.01
CA GLU A 100 11.62 -2.63 2.71
C GLU A 100 10.34 -3.41 2.44
N ILE A 101 9.26 -3.07 3.14
CA ILE A 101 7.96 -3.70 2.94
C ILE A 101 7.45 -3.38 1.52
N PHE A 102 7.55 -2.12 1.11
CA PHE A 102 7.13 -1.72 -0.23
C PHE A 102 7.99 -2.36 -1.30
N GLN A 103 9.28 -2.47 -1.08
CA GLN A 103 10.18 -3.14 -2.03
C GLN A 103 9.85 -4.62 -2.16
N ALA A 104 9.54 -5.28 -1.05
CA ALA A 104 9.10 -6.67 -1.07
C ALA A 104 7.78 -6.83 -1.83
N SER A 105 6.86 -5.89 -1.66
CA SER A 105 5.60 -5.88 -2.38
C SER A 105 5.82 -5.76 -3.88
N ILE A 106 6.68 -4.83 -4.29
CA ILE A 106 6.99 -4.62 -5.70
C ILE A 106 7.56 -5.89 -6.32
N ALA A 107 8.53 -6.51 -5.65
CA ALA A 107 9.14 -7.74 -6.14
C ALA A 107 8.11 -8.86 -6.26
N PHE A 108 7.24 -8.99 -5.27
CA PHE A 108 6.19 -10.00 -5.28
C PHE A 108 5.22 -9.79 -6.44
N VAL A 109 4.74 -8.56 -6.61
CA VAL A 109 3.75 -8.26 -7.65
C VAL A 109 4.35 -8.43 -9.04
N ARG A 110 5.61 -8.06 -9.23
CA ARG A 110 6.29 -8.28 -10.51
C ARG A 110 6.39 -9.75 -10.85
N ALA A 111 6.53 -10.61 -9.86
CA ALA A 111 6.64 -12.05 -10.07
C ALA A 111 5.29 -12.72 -10.34
N THR A 112 4.17 -12.06 -10.02
CA THR A 112 2.85 -12.63 -10.28
C THR A 112 2.51 -12.51 -11.76
N LYS A 113 1.70 -13.44 -12.26
CA LYS A 113 1.27 -13.41 -13.65
C LYS A 113 -0.01 -12.62 -13.88
N ASN A 114 -0.60 -12.15 -12.81
CA ASN A 114 -1.86 -11.40 -12.91
C ASN A 114 -1.68 -9.98 -12.42
#